data_6d7cf1eebd8c62311cd3084c61c6983e
#
_entry.id   6d7cf1eebd8c62311cd3084c61c6983e
#
_cell.length_a   1.000
_cell.length_b   1.000
_cell.length_c   1.000
_cell.angle_alpha   90.00
_cell.angle_beta   90.00
_cell.angle_gamma   90.00
#
_symmetry.space_group_name_H-M   'P 1'
#
loop_
_entity.id
_entity.type
_entity.pdbx_description
1 polymer ?
#
loop_
_entity_poly.entity_id
_entity_poly.type
_entity_poly.pdbx_seq_one_letter_code
_entity_poly.pdbx_strand_id
1 'polypeptide(L)'
;MGRLNVEKMKKIIVIGCPGSGKSTFSRELHGITGIPLYHLDMMYWNSDRTTVDKSVFLEKLSATIKKDEWIIDGNYSSTMELRMSVCDTVIFLDYPLDICLDGVRERRGKPRGDIPWIETEEDAEFFEFIKSFEKEQRPKIMSLLDKYNEKNIIIFTSREQADRFLND
;
A
#
# COMPACT_ATOMS: atom_id res chain seq x y z
N MET A 1 -11.57 -19.33 -13.43
CA MET A 1 -10.75 -18.10 -13.39
C MET A 1 -9.34 -18.46 -13.80
N GLY A 2 -8.83 -17.80 -14.81
CA GLY A 2 -7.45 -18.00 -15.20
C GLY A 2 -6.50 -17.64 -14.05
N ARG A 3 -5.40 -18.39 -13.93
CA ARG A 3 -4.28 -17.99 -13.08
C ARG A 3 -3.98 -16.53 -13.40
N LEU A 4 -4.06 -15.68 -12.37
CA LEU A 4 -3.57 -14.32 -12.49
C LEU A 4 -2.14 -14.43 -12.98
N ASN A 5 -1.89 -13.85 -14.13
CA ASN A 5 -0.61 -14.02 -14.79
C ASN A 5 0.42 -13.12 -14.10
N VAL A 6 0.91 -13.57 -12.94
CA VAL A 6 1.92 -12.88 -12.13
C VAL A 6 3.14 -12.54 -12.99
N GLU A 7 3.43 -13.37 -13.99
CA GLU A 7 4.54 -13.13 -14.91
C GLU A 7 4.42 -11.83 -15.71
N LYS A 8 3.20 -11.29 -15.88
CA LYS A 8 2.96 -10.03 -16.58
C LYS A 8 2.98 -8.81 -15.68
N MET A 9 2.97 -9.01 -14.36
CA MET A 9 3.02 -7.90 -13.41
C MET A 9 4.45 -7.42 -13.24
N LYS A 10 4.70 -6.15 -13.48
CA LYS A 10 6.03 -5.54 -13.34
C LYS A 10 6.02 -4.30 -12.49
N LYS A 11 4.95 -3.50 -12.57
CA LYS A 11 4.80 -2.22 -11.88
C LYS A 11 3.50 -2.27 -11.06
N ILE A 12 3.63 -2.57 -9.78
CA ILE A 12 2.51 -2.89 -8.90
C ILE A 12 2.39 -1.85 -7.81
N ILE A 13 1.19 -1.29 -7.62
CA ILE A 13 0.88 -0.51 -6.42
C ILE A 13 -0.01 -1.33 -5.49
N VAL A 14 0.27 -1.23 -4.19
CA VAL A 14 -0.52 -1.89 -3.14
C VAL A 14 -1.08 -0.80 -2.24
N ILE A 15 -2.40 -0.70 -2.21
CA ILE A 15 -3.13 0.32 -1.47
C ILE A 15 -4.17 -0.32 -0.55
N GLY A 16 -4.61 0.40 0.45
CA GLY A 16 -5.60 -0.09 1.43
C GLY A 16 -5.53 0.73 2.71
N CYS A 17 -6.52 0.57 3.57
CA CYS A 17 -6.56 1.27 4.85
C CYS A 17 -5.33 0.93 5.70
N PRO A 18 -4.81 1.86 6.51
CA PRO A 18 -3.78 1.53 7.50
C PRO A 18 -4.24 0.36 8.38
N GLY A 19 -3.36 -0.60 8.64
CA GLY A 19 -3.69 -1.82 9.36
C GLY A 19 -4.24 -2.96 8.51
N SER A 20 -4.45 -2.75 7.21
CA SER A 20 -4.91 -3.82 6.31
C SER A 20 -3.85 -4.88 6.02
N GLY A 21 -2.56 -4.58 6.29
CA GLY A 21 -1.47 -5.52 6.03
C GLY A 21 -0.79 -5.32 4.68
N LYS A 22 -0.83 -4.11 4.12
CA LYS A 22 -0.17 -3.78 2.85
C LYS A 22 1.30 -4.16 2.84
N SER A 23 2.01 -3.80 3.90
CA SER A 23 3.45 -4.04 4.02
C SER A 23 3.75 -5.54 4.04
N THR A 24 3.01 -6.32 4.83
CA THR A 24 3.17 -7.78 4.90
C THR A 24 2.85 -8.43 3.56
N PHE A 25 1.72 -8.05 2.96
CA PHE A 25 1.33 -8.54 1.63
C PHE A 25 2.41 -8.24 0.60
N SER A 26 2.92 -7.02 0.60
CA SER A 26 3.93 -6.58 -0.37
C SER A 26 5.25 -7.32 -0.21
N ARG A 27 5.65 -7.62 1.02
CA ARG A 27 6.86 -8.43 1.28
C ARG A 27 6.71 -9.85 0.78
N GLU A 28 5.55 -10.45 1.00
CA GLU A 28 5.27 -11.80 0.49
C GLU A 28 5.24 -11.83 -1.04
N LEU A 29 4.61 -10.82 -1.66
CA LEU A 29 4.59 -10.70 -3.11
C LEU A 29 6.01 -10.51 -3.68
N HIS A 30 6.83 -9.69 -3.03
CA HIS A 30 8.23 -9.52 -3.38
C HIS A 30 8.99 -10.86 -3.30
N GLY A 31 8.76 -11.65 -2.25
CA GLY A 31 9.39 -12.96 -2.09
C GLY A 31 9.02 -13.94 -3.20
N ILE A 32 7.78 -13.87 -3.70
CA ILE A 32 7.29 -14.74 -4.77
C ILE A 32 7.80 -14.32 -6.14
N THR A 33 7.81 -13.01 -6.40
CA THR A 33 8.08 -12.45 -7.74
C THR A 33 9.53 -12.03 -7.95
N GLY A 34 10.24 -11.70 -6.89
CA GLY A 34 11.57 -11.08 -6.98
C GLY A 34 11.55 -9.62 -7.39
N ILE A 35 10.38 -9.02 -7.59
CA ILE A 35 10.25 -7.60 -7.98
C ILE A 35 10.64 -6.72 -6.79
N PRO A 36 11.51 -5.70 -6.99
CA PRO A 36 11.92 -4.82 -5.88
C PRO A 36 10.76 -4.12 -5.20
N LEU A 37 10.78 -4.09 -3.87
CA LEU A 37 9.74 -3.50 -3.02
C LEU A 37 10.20 -2.16 -2.44
N TYR A 38 9.33 -1.17 -2.52
CA TYR A 38 9.53 0.18 -1.97
C TYR A 38 8.33 0.57 -1.13
N HIS A 39 8.57 0.88 0.15
CA HIS A 39 7.55 1.39 1.05
C HIS A 39 7.55 2.92 1.00
N LEU A 40 6.41 3.54 0.69
CA LEU A 40 6.31 5.01 0.65
C LEU A 40 6.63 5.63 2.00
N ASP A 41 6.27 4.98 3.10
CA ASP A 41 6.58 5.47 4.45
C ASP A 41 8.09 5.58 4.68
N MET A 42 8.88 4.68 4.10
CA MET A 42 10.34 4.76 4.19
C MET A 42 10.93 5.90 3.37
N MET A 43 10.23 6.36 2.35
CA MET A 43 10.64 7.52 1.54
C MET A 43 10.25 8.84 2.20
N TYR A 44 9.18 8.84 2.98
CA TYR A 44 8.55 10.05 3.53
C TYR A 44 8.99 10.36 4.95
N TRP A 45 9.18 9.35 5.79
CA TRP A 45 9.49 9.52 7.21
C TRP A 45 10.96 9.30 7.51
N ASN A 46 11.50 10.14 8.40
CA ASN A 46 12.79 9.94 9.03
C ASN A 46 12.63 9.13 10.32
N SER A 47 13.71 8.55 10.84
CA SER A 47 13.69 7.73 12.06
C SER A 47 13.27 8.51 13.31
N ASP A 48 13.44 9.84 13.32
CA ASP A 48 13.03 10.73 14.42
C ASP A 48 11.57 11.17 14.32
N ARG A 49 10.79 10.58 13.41
CA ARG A 49 9.38 10.87 13.12
C ARG A 49 9.15 12.21 12.41
N THR A 50 10.20 12.89 11.97
CA THR A 50 10.05 14.03 11.07
C THR A 50 9.85 13.54 9.64
N THR A 51 9.25 14.39 8.81
CA THR A 51 9.05 14.07 7.39
C THR A 51 10.12 14.75 6.53
N VAL A 52 10.43 14.14 5.39
CA VAL A 52 11.26 14.79 4.38
C VAL A 52 10.44 15.90 3.69
N ASP A 53 11.12 16.85 3.05
CA ASP A 53 10.44 17.86 2.24
C ASP A 53 9.65 17.17 1.11
N LYS A 54 8.51 17.75 0.76
CA LYS A 54 7.67 17.23 -0.33
C LYS A 54 8.44 17.05 -1.63
N SER A 55 9.33 17.98 -1.95
CA SER A 55 10.19 17.91 -3.13
C SER A 55 11.12 16.69 -3.10
N VAL A 56 11.68 16.38 -1.93
CA VAL A 56 12.56 15.22 -1.74
C VAL A 56 11.77 13.91 -1.91
N PHE A 57 10.57 13.85 -1.33
CA PHE A 57 9.69 12.69 -1.48
C PHE A 57 9.33 12.44 -2.95
N LEU A 58 8.92 13.50 -3.66
CA LEU A 58 8.57 13.42 -5.08
C LEU A 58 9.77 13.01 -5.95
N GLU A 59 10.97 13.50 -5.62
CA GLU A 59 12.19 13.13 -6.32
C GLU A 59 12.50 11.64 -6.18
N LYS A 60 12.42 11.11 -4.95
CA LYS A 60 12.62 9.69 -4.67
C LYS A 60 11.58 8.82 -5.40
N LEU A 61 10.32 9.22 -5.34
CA LEU A 61 9.24 8.52 -6.01
C LEU A 61 9.42 8.54 -7.53
N SER A 62 9.74 9.70 -8.09
CA SER A 62 9.97 9.85 -9.54
C SER A 62 11.10 8.97 -10.04
N ALA A 63 12.19 8.86 -9.28
CA ALA A 63 13.29 7.97 -9.61
C ALA A 63 12.86 6.49 -9.58
N THR A 64 12.03 6.13 -8.61
CA THR A 64 11.55 4.74 -8.45
C THR A 64 10.61 4.33 -9.58
N ILE A 65 9.65 5.16 -9.95
CA ILE A 65 8.65 4.80 -10.98
C ILE A 65 9.22 4.74 -12.39
N LYS A 66 10.43 5.26 -12.61
CA LYS A 66 11.14 5.13 -13.88
C LYS A 66 11.84 3.78 -14.07
N LYS A 67 11.96 3.00 -13.02
CA LYS A 67 12.55 1.66 -13.08
C LYS A 67 11.61 0.70 -13.82
N ASP A 68 12.17 -0.37 -14.37
CA ASP A 68 11.40 -1.34 -15.18
C ASP A 68 10.44 -2.17 -14.33
N GLU A 69 10.78 -2.44 -13.08
CA GLU A 69 9.99 -3.25 -12.17
C GLU A 69 9.98 -2.64 -10.77
N TRP A 70 8.82 -2.65 -10.13
CA TRP A 70 8.68 -2.20 -8.75
C TRP A 70 7.34 -2.62 -8.14
N ILE A 71 7.36 -2.82 -6.82
CA ILE A 71 6.17 -2.89 -5.98
C ILE A 71 6.25 -1.68 -5.06
N ILE A 72 5.23 -0.83 -5.07
CA ILE A 72 5.18 0.36 -4.20
C ILE A 72 3.94 0.24 -3.34
N ASP A 73 4.11 0.19 -2.01
CA ASP A 73 2.99 0.18 -1.09
C ASP A 73 2.81 1.54 -0.40
N GLY A 74 1.59 1.84 -0.06
CA GLY A 74 1.22 3.06 0.65
C GLY A 74 0.10 3.82 -0.05
N ASN A 75 -0.62 4.64 0.72
CA ASN A 75 -1.74 5.41 0.18
C ASN A 75 -1.31 6.75 -0.39
N TYR A 76 -0.83 7.68 0.43
CA TYR A 76 -0.39 9.03 0.01
C TYR A 76 -1.18 9.58 -1.16
N SER A 77 -2.41 10.03 -0.89
CA SER A 77 -3.40 10.43 -1.91
C SER A 77 -2.88 11.46 -2.90
N SER A 78 -1.97 12.34 -2.50
CA SER A 78 -1.38 13.36 -3.38
C SER A 78 -0.59 12.77 -4.56
N THR A 79 -0.07 11.57 -4.44
CA THR A 79 0.72 10.89 -5.49
C THR A 79 0.03 9.65 -6.05
N MET A 80 -1.13 9.29 -5.52
CA MET A 80 -1.81 8.04 -5.90
C MET A 80 -2.15 8.01 -7.40
N GLU A 81 -2.68 9.09 -7.94
CA GLU A 81 -3.01 9.15 -9.36
C GLU A 81 -1.76 9.02 -10.23
N LEU A 82 -0.66 9.69 -9.87
CA LEU A 82 0.59 9.56 -10.59
C LEU A 82 1.06 8.10 -10.64
N ARG A 83 1.08 7.43 -9.49
CA ARG A 83 1.49 6.01 -9.40
C ARG A 83 0.55 5.10 -10.19
N MET A 84 -0.75 5.35 -10.09
CA MET A 84 -1.76 4.56 -10.80
C MET A 84 -1.64 4.73 -12.31
N SER A 85 -1.29 5.93 -12.78
CA SER A 85 -1.13 6.19 -14.21
C SER A 85 0.03 5.44 -14.84
N VAL A 86 1.08 5.13 -14.07
CA VAL A 86 2.29 4.47 -14.57
C VAL A 86 2.41 2.99 -14.20
N CYS A 87 1.55 2.49 -13.32
CA CYS A 87 1.53 1.07 -12.96
C CYS A 87 0.87 0.22 -14.04
N ASP A 88 1.11 -1.08 -13.99
CA ASP A 88 0.33 -2.06 -14.77
C ASP A 88 -0.70 -2.78 -13.90
N THR A 89 -0.50 -2.84 -12.58
CA THR A 89 -1.34 -3.57 -11.64
C THR A 89 -1.62 -2.75 -10.39
N VAL A 90 -2.88 -2.75 -9.97
CA VAL A 90 -3.31 -2.17 -8.70
C VAL A 90 -3.86 -3.29 -7.82
N ILE A 91 -3.31 -3.43 -6.61
CA ILE A 91 -3.82 -4.35 -5.61
C ILE A 91 -4.39 -3.52 -4.47
N PHE A 92 -5.68 -3.65 -4.24
CA PHE A 92 -6.41 -2.89 -3.22
C PHE A 92 -6.89 -3.84 -2.13
N LEU A 93 -6.34 -3.68 -0.92
CA LEU A 93 -6.79 -4.41 0.26
C LEU A 93 -7.96 -3.65 0.88
N ASP A 94 -9.16 -3.93 0.39
CA ASP A 94 -10.41 -3.24 0.78
C ASP A 94 -11.09 -4.00 1.93
N TYR A 95 -10.43 -4.01 3.08
CA TYR A 95 -10.87 -4.77 4.26
C TYR A 95 -11.82 -3.95 5.13
N PRO A 96 -12.72 -4.63 5.90
CA PRO A 96 -13.57 -3.96 6.87
C PRO A 96 -12.78 -3.15 7.91
N LEU A 97 -13.40 -2.10 8.42
CA LEU A 97 -12.78 -1.20 9.39
C LEU A 97 -12.23 -1.92 10.63
N ASP A 98 -12.99 -2.86 11.19
CA ASP A 98 -12.59 -3.61 12.39
C ASP A 98 -11.30 -4.40 12.17
N ILE A 99 -11.12 -5.00 10.99
CA ILE A 99 -9.90 -5.73 10.61
C ILE A 99 -8.70 -4.77 10.57
N CYS A 100 -8.90 -3.58 10.01
CA CYS A 100 -7.83 -2.58 9.92
C CYS A 100 -7.44 -2.04 11.30
N LEU A 101 -8.40 -1.78 12.18
CA LEU A 101 -8.13 -1.33 13.54
C LEU A 101 -7.38 -2.39 14.35
N ASP A 102 -7.78 -3.65 14.23
CA ASP A 102 -7.09 -4.76 14.89
C ASP A 102 -5.67 -4.91 14.38
N GLY A 103 -5.46 -4.75 13.08
CA GLY A 103 -4.13 -4.80 12.48
C GLY A 103 -3.18 -3.72 13.03
N VAL A 104 -3.69 -2.49 13.23
CA VAL A 104 -2.90 -1.40 13.82
C VAL A 104 -2.54 -1.71 15.27
N ARG A 105 -3.49 -2.24 16.05
CA ARG A 105 -3.25 -2.62 17.45
C ARG A 105 -2.23 -3.73 17.57
N GLU A 106 -2.29 -4.75 16.71
CA GLU A 106 -1.37 -5.89 16.73
C GLU A 106 0.08 -5.49 16.45
N ARG A 107 0.32 -4.49 15.59
CA ARG A 107 1.69 -4.08 15.23
C ARG A 107 2.32 -3.10 16.21
N ARG A 108 1.55 -2.55 17.16
CA ARG A 108 2.07 -1.61 18.17
C ARG A 108 3.16 -2.26 19.02
N GLY A 109 4.28 -1.54 19.23
CA GLY A 109 5.41 -2.03 20.00
C GLY A 109 6.30 -3.02 19.28
N LYS A 110 6.02 -3.32 18.02
CA LYS A 110 6.81 -4.27 17.21
C LYS A 110 7.57 -3.53 16.11
N PRO A 111 8.80 -3.96 15.77
CA PRO A 111 9.51 -3.42 14.62
C PRO A 111 8.73 -3.66 13.33
N ARG A 112 8.77 -2.68 12.43
CA ARG A 112 8.15 -2.76 11.11
C ARG A 112 9.18 -2.48 10.04
N GLY A 113 9.13 -3.23 8.94
CA GLY A 113 10.00 -2.99 7.79
C GLY A 113 9.61 -1.79 6.93
N ASP A 114 8.41 -1.22 7.14
CA ASP A 114 7.84 -0.16 6.31
C ASP A 114 7.93 1.24 6.93
N ILE A 115 8.31 1.35 8.21
CA ILE A 115 8.60 2.64 8.87
C ILE A 115 9.90 2.55 9.65
N PRO A 116 10.62 3.69 9.82
CA PRO A 116 11.94 3.69 10.44
C PRO A 116 11.93 3.81 11.98
N TRP A 117 10.81 3.52 12.66
CA TRP A 117 10.71 3.54 14.12
C TRP A 117 9.74 2.46 14.63
N ILE A 118 9.66 2.29 15.96
CA ILE A 118 8.72 1.39 16.61
C ILE A 118 7.56 2.20 17.18
N GLU A 119 6.32 1.87 16.82
CA GLU A 119 5.12 2.49 17.38
C GLU A 119 4.84 1.93 18.76
N THR A 120 4.80 2.77 19.79
CA THR A 120 4.59 2.36 21.18
C THR A 120 3.34 2.94 21.82
N GLU A 121 2.76 4.01 21.22
CA GLU A 121 1.63 4.75 21.78
C GLU A 121 0.44 4.76 20.84
N GLU A 122 -0.77 4.85 21.41
CA GLU A 122 -1.98 5.08 20.63
C GLU A 122 -2.04 6.52 20.15
N ASP A 123 -2.24 6.72 18.84
CA ASP A 123 -2.48 8.01 18.25
C ASP A 123 -3.98 8.14 17.94
N ALA A 124 -4.69 8.95 18.74
CA ALA A 124 -6.14 9.14 18.62
C ALA A 124 -6.52 9.74 17.26
N GLU A 125 -5.71 10.68 16.72
CA GLU A 125 -5.96 11.28 15.40
C GLU A 125 -5.81 10.23 14.30
N PHE A 126 -4.83 9.36 14.43
CA PHE A 126 -4.60 8.28 13.47
C PHE A 126 -5.75 7.27 13.48
N PHE A 127 -6.27 6.91 14.67
CA PHE A 127 -7.45 6.04 14.77
C PHE A 127 -8.70 6.68 14.16
N GLU A 128 -8.89 7.97 14.36
CA GLU A 128 -9.99 8.70 13.73
C GLU A 128 -9.83 8.74 12.20
N PHE A 129 -8.60 8.92 11.72
CA PHE A 129 -8.30 8.85 10.28
C PHE A 129 -8.68 7.48 9.72
N ILE A 130 -8.32 6.39 10.41
CA ILE A 130 -8.68 5.03 9.97
C ILE A 130 -10.20 4.86 9.93
N LYS A 131 -10.91 5.34 10.96
CA LYS A 131 -12.37 5.27 11.01
C LYS A 131 -13.04 6.06 9.89
N SER A 132 -12.44 7.18 9.47
CA SER A 132 -12.97 8.01 8.39
C SER A 132 -12.60 7.51 6.99
N PHE A 133 -11.67 6.56 6.89
CA PHE A 133 -11.11 6.09 5.61
C PHE A 133 -12.21 5.65 4.65
N GLU A 134 -13.16 4.86 5.09
CA GLU A 134 -14.24 4.36 4.25
C GLU A 134 -15.09 5.47 3.62
N LYS A 135 -15.31 6.56 4.39
CA LYS A 135 -16.14 7.67 3.93
C LYS A 135 -15.39 8.70 3.09
N GLU A 136 -14.13 8.94 3.41
CA GLU A 136 -13.33 10.02 2.81
C GLU A 136 -12.32 9.54 1.76
N GLN A 137 -11.59 8.48 2.04
CA GLN A 137 -10.52 8.01 1.17
C GLN A 137 -10.99 6.96 0.16
N ARG A 138 -11.77 6.00 0.62
CA ARG A 138 -12.25 4.90 -0.24
C ARG A 138 -12.99 5.39 -1.49
N PRO A 139 -13.90 6.37 -1.41
CA PRO A 139 -14.56 6.87 -2.62
C PRO A 139 -13.60 7.47 -3.64
N LYS A 140 -12.55 8.15 -3.18
CA LYS A 140 -11.51 8.70 -4.07
C LYS A 140 -10.73 7.59 -4.75
N ILE A 141 -10.39 6.54 -4.01
CA ILE A 141 -9.72 5.36 -4.56
C ILE A 141 -10.59 4.69 -5.62
N MET A 142 -11.87 4.45 -5.32
CA MET A 142 -12.80 3.83 -6.26
C MET A 142 -12.97 4.65 -7.53
N SER A 143 -12.99 5.99 -7.41
CA SER A 143 -13.04 6.88 -8.55
C SER A 143 -11.80 6.77 -9.44
N LEU A 144 -10.61 6.68 -8.84
CA LEU A 144 -9.37 6.48 -9.59
C LEU A 144 -9.32 5.11 -10.27
N LEU A 145 -9.80 4.06 -9.59
CA LEU A 145 -9.86 2.72 -10.17
C LEU A 145 -10.79 2.69 -11.40
N ASP A 146 -11.88 3.43 -11.35
CA ASP A 146 -12.79 3.57 -12.49
C ASP A 146 -12.13 4.33 -13.64
N LYS A 147 -11.40 5.42 -13.33
CA LYS A 147 -10.67 6.22 -14.32
C LYS A 147 -9.58 5.40 -15.03
N TYR A 148 -8.89 4.53 -14.29
CA TYR A 148 -7.78 3.71 -14.80
C TYR A 148 -8.19 2.24 -14.95
N ASN A 149 -9.41 1.97 -15.36
CA ASN A 149 -9.97 0.62 -15.43
C ASN A 149 -9.32 -0.31 -16.46
N GLU A 150 -8.47 0.22 -17.34
CA GLU A 150 -7.66 -0.57 -18.26
C GLU A 150 -6.48 -1.27 -17.58
N LYS A 151 -6.12 -0.85 -16.37
CA LYS A 151 -5.07 -1.51 -15.60
C LYS A 151 -5.57 -2.85 -15.06
N ASN A 152 -4.65 -3.72 -14.65
CA ASN A 152 -5.00 -4.94 -13.96
C ASN A 152 -5.36 -4.59 -12.51
N ILE A 153 -6.64 -4.59 -12.17
CA ILE A 153 -7.15 -4.19 -10.87
C ILE A 153 -7.58 -5.43 -10.09
N ILE A 154 -6.97 -5.64 -8.92
CA ILE A 154 -7.25 -6.76 -8.05
C ILE A 154 -7.68 -6.22 -6.69
N ILE A 155 -8.91 -6.52 -6.28
CA ILE A 155 -9.48 -6.06 -5.01
C ILE A 155 -9.71 -7.28 -4.12
N PHE A 156 -9.12 -7.26 -2.93
CA PHE A 156 -9.37 -8.26 -1.90
C PHE A 156 -10.21 -7.63 -0.80
N THR A 157 -11.28 -8.32 -0.40
CA THR A 157 -12.17 -7.88 0.67
C THR A 157 -11.94 -8.64 1.98
N SER A 158 -11.05 -9.62 1.97
CA SER A 158 -10.65 -10.38 3.17
C SER A 158 -9.20 -10.83 3.06
N ARG A 159 -8.57 -11.05 4.23
CA ARG A 159 -7.20 -11.59 4.28
C ARG A 159 -7.11 -12.96 3.64
N GLU A 160 -8.17 -13.76 3.76
CA GLU A 160 -8.25 -15.08 3.16
C GLU A 160 -8.11 -15.04 1.63
N GLN A 161 -8.78 -14.08 0.98
CA GLN A 161 -8.66 -13.89 -0.47
C GLN A 161 -7.23 -13.52 -0.87
N ALA A 162 -6.60 -12.62 -0.12
CA ALA A 162 -5.23 -12.21 -0.38
C ALA A 162 -4.24 -13.37 -0.18
N ASP A 163 -4.41 -14.14 0.88
CA ASP A 163 -3.57 -15.30 1.16
C ASP A 163 -3.68 -16.37 0.06
N ARG A 164 -4.88 -16.61 -0.41
CA ARG A 164 -5.09 -17.56 -1.54
C ARG A 164 -4.36 -17.10 -2.79
N PHE A 165 -4.42 -15.81 -3.08
CA PHE A 165 -3.72 -15.23 -4.23
C PHE A 165 -2.21 -15.47 -4.13
N LEU A 166 -1.64 -15.25 -2.94
CA LEU A 166 -0.20 -15.39 -2.73
C LEU A 166 0.26 -16.86 -2.75
N ASN A 167 -0.62 -17.80 -2.40
CA ASN A 167 -0.26 -19.21 -2.30
C ASN A 167 -0.62 -20.03 -3.55
N ASP A 168 -1.24 -19.42 -4.52
CA ASP A 168 -1.51 -20.02 -5.83
C ASP A 168 -0.36 -19.70 -6.78
#